data_89932889c5294f1c6c567933916ce507
#
_entry.id   89932889c5294f1c6c567933916ce507
#
_cell.length_a   1.000
_cell.length_b   1.000
_cell.length_c   1.000
_cell.angle_alpha   90.00
_cell.angle_beta   90.00
_cell.angle_gamma   90.00
#
_symmetry.space_group_name_H-M   'P 1'
#
loop_
_entity.id
_entity.type
_entity.pdbx_description
1 polymer ?
#
loop_
_entity_poly.entity_id
_entity_poly.type
_entity_poly.pdbx_seq_one_letter_code
_entity_poly.pdbx_strand_id
1 'polypeptide(L)'
;MNTSDVFSLAFRTVRSNKLRSGLTISIIAFGIMALVGIITAIKAMNQKFSESFSTMGANSFTIRFKERNIKFGGGGKEVKLKKKGAKKEKISSLGKNITKKDAELFMQRFTFPATKSISIFGNRNNIASHESRKTTPNITLFGGDENYLILNGFSLQLGRNLNSMDVHTGRNVCILGYDVANTLFKEGISRAVNSVIRLNNIPYRVLGVLESRGSTFGFSRDNVIITSY
;
A
#
# COMPACT_ATOMS: atom_id res chain seq x y z
N MET A 1 8.56 60.82 29.02
CA MET A 1 9.29 60.15 27.92
C MET A 1 8.26 59.73 26.90
N ASN A 2 8.37 60.32 25.69
CA ASN A 2 7.40 60.04 24.65
C ASN A 2 7.70 58.61 24.09
N THR A 3 6.68 57.88 23.74
CA THR A 3 6.83 56.51 23.16
C THR A 3 7.71 56.48 21.90
N SER A 4 7.72 57.59 21.14
CA SER A 4 8.60 57.77 19.99
C SER A 4 10.07 57.86 20.34
N ASP A 5 10.43 58.42 21.53
CA ASP A 5 11.81 58.54 21.95
C ASP A 5 12.40 57.15 22.39
N VAL A 6 11.55 56.33 23.01
CA VAL A 6 11.89 54.97 23.40
C VAL A 6 12.16 54.11 22.16
N PHE A 7 11.33 54.21 21.13
CA PHE A 7 11.50 53.51 19.85
C PHE A 7 12.78 53.96 19.13
N SER A 8 13.03 55.28 19.09
CA SER A 8 14.22 55.83 18.47
C SER A 8 15.50 55.35 19.16
N LEU A 9 15.51 55.33 20.51
CA LEU A 9 16.62 54.87 21.30
C LEU A 9 16.89 53.36 21.12
N ALA A 10 15.83 52.57 21.12
CA ALA A 10 15.90 51.11 20.89
C ALA A 10 16.47 50.82 19.49
N PHE A 11 15.98 51.49 18.46
CA PHE A 11 16.46 51.32 17.07
C PHE A 11 17.94 51.71 16.93
N ARG A 12 18.35 52.78 17.57
CA ARG A 12 19.75 53.24 17.58
C ARG A 12 20.68 52.23 18.26
N THR A 13 20.23 51.61 19.38
CA THR A 13 20.98 50.59 20.10
C THR A 13 21.13 49.29 19.27
N VAL A 14 20.08 48.87 18.57
CA VAL A 14 20.13 47.73 17.65
C VAL A 14 21.10 47.97 16.49
N ARG A 15 21.09 49.19 15.93
CA ARG A 15 21.93 49.55 14.81
C ARG A 15 23.40 49.77 15.20
N SER A 16 23.72 50.09 16.46
CA SER A 16 25.13 50.26 16.92
C SER A 16 25.86 48.91 17.06
N ASN A 17 25.14 47.81 17.35
CA ASN A 17 25.71 46.48 17.54
C ASN A 17 25.23 45.46 16.48
N LYS A 18 25.48 45.74 15.23
CA LYS A 18 24.93 44.97 14.05
C LYS A 18 25.19 43.48 14.12
N LEU A 19 26.39 43.04 14.53
CA LEU A 19 26.73 41.62 14.63
C LEU A 19 25.91 40.90 15.71
N ARG A 20 25.76 41.48 16.89
CA ARG A 20 24.97 40.87 17.98
C ARG A 20 23.49 40.81 17.64
N SER A 21 22.95 41.91 17.11
CA SER A 21 21.55 41.98 16.70
C SER A 21 21.27 41.03 15.51
N GLY A 22 22.16 40.97 14.54
CA GLY A 22 22.05 40.04 13.41
C GLY A 22 22.06 38.56 13.82
N LEU A 23 22.98 38.22 14.77
CA LEU A 23 23.05 36.85 15.28
C LEU A 23 21.76 36.47 16.06
N THR A 24 21.26 37.36 16.92
CA THR A 24 20.04 37.12 17.69
C THR A 24 18.83 36.95 16.76
N ILE A 25 18.68 37.83 15.79
CA ILE A 25 17.60 37.74 14.77
C ILE A 25 17.67 36.44 13.99
N SER A 26 18.90 36.03 13.57
CA SER A 26 19.09 34.78 12.83
C SER A 26 18.68 33.55 13.65
N ILE A 27 19.05 33.49 14.94
CA ILE A 27 18.67 32.37 15.81
C ILE A 27 17.17 32.27 15.95
N ILE A 28 16.49 33.41 16.17
CA ILE A 28 15.02 33.45 16.27
C ILE A 28 14.38 33.04 14.93
N ALA A 29 14.89 33.58 13.82
CA ALA A 29 14.39 33.27 12.49
C ALA A 29 14.52 31.77 12.14
N PHE A 30 15.68 31.16 12.44
CA PHE A 30 15.88 29.71 12.26
C PHE A 30 14.98 28.88 13.17
N GLY A 31 14.77 29.33 14.42
CA GLY A 31 13.83 28.65 15.34
C GLY A 31 12.39 28.64 14.81
N ILE A 32 11.92 29.80 14.35
CA ILE A 32 10.58 29.91 13.76
C ILE A 32 10.49 29.12 12.45
N MET A 33 11.50 29.19 11.58
CA MET A 33 11.56 28.44 10.34
C MET A 33 11.46 26.93 10.58
N ALA A 34 12.24 26.42 11.54
CA ALA A 34 12.20 25.00 11.91
C ALA A 34 10.80 24.59 12.41
N LEU A 35 10.20 25.39 13.29
CA LEU A 35 8.89 25.12 13.85
C LEU A 35 7.81 25.10 12.76
N VAL A 36 7.78 26.09 11.87
CA VAL A 36 6.83 26.16 10.75
C VAL A 36 7.07 24.98 9.80
N GLY A 37 8.33 24.65 9.51
CA GLY A 37 8.70 23.51 8.68
C GLY A 37 8.16 22.18 9.22
N ILE A 38 8.34 21.94 10.51
CA ILE A 38 7.82 20.72 11.18
C ILE A 38 6.29 20.67 11.14
N ILE A 39 5.61 21.76 11.47
CA ILE A 39 4.14 21.81 11.44
C ILE A 39 3.62 21.56 10.02
N THR A 40 4.26 22.15 9.02
CA THR A 40 3.88 21.97 7.62
C THR A 40 4.09 20.51 7.18
N ALA A 41 5.21 19.91 7.54
CA ALA A 41 5.50 18.51 7.25
C ALA A 41 4.48 17.56 7.90
N ILE A 42 4.13 17.79 9.18
CA ILE A 42 3.09 17.01 9.87
C ILE A 42 1.73 17.15 9.19
N LYS A 43 1.33 18.37 8.82
CA LYS A 43 0.06 18.60 8.11
C LYS A 43 0.03 17.89 6.74
N ALA A 44 1.10 18.00 5.96
CA ALA A 44 1.21 17.33 4.67
C ALA A 44 1.17 15.79 4.82
N MET A 45 1.82 15.26 5.85
CA MET A 45 1.80 13.82 6.16
C MET A 45 0.40 13.36 6.55
N ASN A 46 -0.29 14.09 7.45
CA ASN A 46 -1.65 13.78 7.86
C ASN A 46 -2.64 13.83 6.69
N GLN A 47 -2.48 14.80 5.79
CA GLN A 47 -3.29 14.89 4.58
C GLN A 47 -3.08 13.68 3.67
N LYS A 48 -1.82 13.28 3.44
CA LYS A 48 -1.49 12.10 2.64
C LYS A 48 -2.00 10.80 3.28
N PHE A 49 -1.94 10.68 4.59
CA PHE A 49 -2.54 9.55 5.30
C PHE A 49 -4.05 9.53 5.13
N SER A 50 -4.73 10.65 5.38
CA SER A 50 -6.18 10.75 5.26
C SER A 50 -6.65 10.43 3.84
N GLU A 51 -5.96 10.93 2.81
CA GLU A 51 -6.21 10.64 1.41
C GLU A 51 -6.02 9.15 1.08
N SER A 52 -4.91 8.55 1.58
CA SER A 52 -4.64 7.12 1.40
C SER A 52 -5.69 6.24 2.08
N PHE A 53 -6.13 6.59 3.28
CA PHE A 53 -7.20 5.86 3.98
C PHE A 53 -8.57 6.05 3.32
N SER A 54 -8.86 7.23 2.80
CA SER A 54 -10.11 7.49 2.07
C SER A 54 -10.21 6.66 0.80
N THR A 55 -9.12 6.52 0.06
CA THR A 55 -9.07 5.69 -1.16
C THR A 55 -9.08 4.19 -0.87
N MET A 56 -8.56 3.75 0.29
CA MET A 56 -8.60 2.34 0.71
C MET A 56 -9.96 1.90 1.29
N GLY A 57 -10.96 2.80 1.32
CA GLY A 57 -12.27 2.53 1.90
C GLY A 57 -12.24 2.47 3.42
N ALA A 58 -12.47 3.61 4.08
CA ALA A 58 -12.51 3.73 5.54
C ALA A 58 -13.48 2.75 6.24
N ASN A 59 -14.43 2.17 5.49
CA ASN A 59 -15.46 1.24 5.96
C ASN A 59 -15.21 -0.20 5.49
N SER A 60 -13.97 -0.57 5.14
CA SER A 60 -13.65 -1.94 4.71
C SER A 60 -12.94 -2.72 5.80
N PHE A 61 -13.18 -4.02 5.85
CA PHE A 61 -12.43 -4.95 6.68
C PHE A 61 -12.01 -6.17 5.87
N THR A 62 -10.90 -6.76 6.23
CA THR A 62 -10.37 -7.94 5.57
C THR A 62 -10.39 -9.13 6.52
N ILE A 63 -11.00 -10.22 6.09
CA ILE A 63 -10.95 -11.51 6.78
C ILE A 63 -9.83 -12.33 6.15
N ARG A 64 -8.82 -12.64 6.93
CA ARG A 64 -7.67 -13.43 6.46
C ARG A 64 -7.23 -14.45 7.50
N PHE A 65 -6.57 -15.49 7.03
CA PHE A 65 -5.87 -16.40 7.91
C PHE A 65 -4.84 -15.64 8.74
N LYS A 66 -4.90 -15.80 10.07
CA LYS A 66 -3.90 -15.24 10.97
C LYS A 66 -2.70 -16.17 11.00
N GLU A 67 -1.66 -15.86 10.26
CA GLU A 67 -0.39 -16.53 10.44
C GLU A 67 0.07 -16.40 11.91
N ARG A 68 0.51 -17.50 12.49
CA ARG A 68 1.18 -17.45 13.79
C ARG A 68 2.32 -16.47 13.68
N ASN A 69 2.33 -15.44 14.50
CA ASN A 69 3.50 -14.57 14.65
C ASN A 69 4.70 -15.47 14.96
N ILE A 70 5.58 -15.63 14.00
CA ILE A 70 6.92 -16.14 14.26
C ILE A 70 7.58 -15.05 15.10
N LYS A 71 7.61 -15.24 16.41
CA LYS A 71 8.40 -14.39 17.29
C LYS A 71 9.86 -14.59 16.90
N PHE A 72 10.44 -13.65 16.20
CA PHE A 72 11.88 -13.50 16.08
C PHE A 72 12.40 -13.14 17.49
N GLY A 73 13.02 -14.10 18.15
CA GLY A 73 13.54 -13.96 19.50
C GLY A 73 13.09 -15.15 20.35
N GLY A 74 14.02 -16.03 20.66
CA GLY A 74 13.81 -17.26 21.41
C GLY A 74 13.04 -17.02 22.71
N GLY A 75 11.79 -17.39 22.69
CA GLY A 75 10.93 -17.51 23.85
C GLY A 75 10.25 -18.86 23.76
N GLY A 76 10.67 -19.77 24.60
CA GLY A 76 10.15 -21.12 24.69
C GLY A 76 8.62 -21.12 24.72
N LYS A 77 8.03 -22.14 24.14
CA LYS A 77 6.61 -22.47 24.30
C LYS A 77 6.32 -22.48 25.80
N GLU A 78 5.56 -21.50 26.27
CA GLU A 78 4.98 -21.57 27.61
C GLU A 78 4.10 -22.82 27.65
N VAL A 79 4.59 -23.85 28.30
CA VAL A 79 3.82 -25.07 28.59
C VAL A 79 2.81 -24.67 29.65
N LYS A 80 1.60 -24.31 29.25
CA LYS A 80 0.50 -24.07 30.17
C LYS A 80 0.08 -25.44 30.73
N LEU A 81 0.25 -25.63 32.04
CA LEU A 81 -0.27 -26.78 32.76
C LEU A 81 -1.80 -26.87 32.59
N LYS A 82 -2.28 -27.89 31.90
CA LYS A 82 -3.70 -28.21 31.83
C LYS A 82 -4.17 -28.66 33.20
N LYS A 83 -5.00 -27.88 33.87
CA LYS A 83 -5.68 -28.34 35.09
C LYS A 83 -6.58 -29.52 34.71
N LYS A 84 -6.41 -30.64 35.46
CA LYS A 84 -7.23 -31.83 35.34
C LYS A 84 -8.69 -31.46 35.64
N GLY A 85 -9.62 -31.58 34.66
CA GLY A 85 -11.03 -31.20 34.80
C GLY A 85 -11.51 -29.99 33.98
N ALA A 86 -10.64 -29.29 33.24
CA ALA A 86 -11.09 -28.19 32.33
C ALA A 86 -11.90 -28.79 31.19
N LYS A 87 -13.14 -28.30 31.00
CA LYS A 87 -13.97 -28.59 29.83
C LYS A 87 -13.13 -28.46 28.57
N LYS A 88 -13.23 -29.45 27.65
CA LYS A 88 -12.56 -29.39 26.33
C LYS A 88 -12.90 -28.04 25.68
N GLU A 89 -11.97 -27.11 25.70
CA GLU A 89 -12.09 -25.90 24.89
C GLU A 89 -12.32 -26.35 23.45
N LYS A 90 -13.35 -25.82 22.81
CA LYS A 90 -13.59 -26.03 21.38
C LYS A 90 -12.27 -25.78 20.68
N ILE A 91 -11.79 -26.77 19.92
CA ILE A 91 -10.57 -26.64 19.13
C ILE A 91 -10.76 -25.41 18.27
N SER A 92 -10.02 -24.34 18.62
CA SER A 92 -10.04 -23.09 17.87
C SER A 92 -9.71 -23.39 16.41
N SER A 93 -10.51 -22.88 15.49
CA SER A 93 -10.18 -22.93 14.06
C SER A 93 -8.99 -22.04 13.70
N LEU A 94 -8.34 -21.42 14.69
CA LEU A 94 -7.06 -20.75 14.59
C LEU A 94 -6.00 -21.75 14.08
N GLY A 95 -5.55 -21.54 12.86
CA GLY A 95 -4.57 -22.40 12.21
C GLY A 95 -5.09 -23.20 11.01
N LYS A 96 -6.37 -23.08 10.65
CA LYS A 96 -6.90 -23.61 9.39
C LYS A 96 -6.89 -22.52 8.33
N ASN A 97 -6.32 -22.81 7.19
CA ASN A 97 -6.38 -21.92 6.04
C ASN A 97 -7.82 -21.76 5.55
N ILE A 98 -8.20 -20.56 5.16
CA ILE A 98 -9.47 -20.32 4.51
C ILE A 98 -9.38 -20.90 3.10
N THR A 99 -10.24 -21.86 2.77
CA THR A 99 -10.29 -22.43 1.42
C THR A 99 -11.15 -21.56 0.50
N LYS A 100 -10.96 -21.70 -0.82
CA LYS A 100 -11.80 -21.03 -1.81
C LYS A 100 -13.31 -21.31 -1.57
N LYS A 101 -13.65 -22.58 -1.28
CA LYS A 101 -15.04 -22.97 -0.97
C LYS A 101 -15.60 -22.26 0.28
N ASP A 102 -14.79 -22.12 1.32
CA ASP A 102 -15.22 -21.43 2.54
C ASP A 102 -15.47 -19.94 2.25
N ALA A 103 -14.61 -19.30 1.44
CA ALA A 103 -14.75 -17.91 1.05
C ALA A 103 -15.99 -17.69 0.18
N GLU A 104 -16.23 -18.53 -0.83
CA GLU A 104 -17.41 -18.47 -1.69
C GLU A 104 -18.71 -18.70 -0.88
N LEU A 105 -18.70 -19.68 0.02
CA LEU A 105 -19.85 -19.97 0.89
C LEU A 105 -20.13 -18.81 1.87
N PHE A 106 -19.10 -18.16 2.37
CA PHE A 106 -19.23 -16.94 3.15
C PHE A 106 -19.87 -15.82 2.32
N MET A 107 -19.39 -15.59 1.09
CA MET A 107 -19.91 -14.57 0.17
C MET A 107 -21.42 -14.75 -0.09
N GLN A 108 -21.88 -16.01 -0.25
CA GLN A 108 -23.29 -16.33 -0.46
C GLN A 108 -24.15 -16.10 0.80
N ARG A 109 -23.63 -16.45 1.97
CA ARG A 109 -24.36 -16.35 3.24
C ARG A 109 -24.35 -14.96 3.87
N PHE A 110 -23.40 -14.12 3.49
CA PHE A 110 -23.28 -12.78 4.01
C PHE A 110 -24.27 -11.84 3.31
N THR A 111 -25.38 -11.56 3.97
CA THR A 111 -26.52 -10.81 3.42
C THR A 111 -26.43 -9.30 3.59
N PHE A 112 -25.45 -8.80 4.38
CA PHE A 112 -25.26 -7.37 4.58
C PHE A 112 -24.93 -6.68 3.26
N PRO A 113 -25.55 -5.53 2.94
CA PRO A 113 -25.30 -4.79 1.70
C PRO A 113 -23.89 -4.18 1.71
N ALA A 114 -22.92 -4.91 1.19
CA ALA A 114 -21.53 -4.49 1.09
C ALA A 114 -20.90 -5.04 -0.19
N THR A 115 -19.98 -4.30 -0.77
CA THR A 115 -19.13 -4.80 -1.84
C THR A 115 -18.17 -5.84 -1.25
N LYS A 116 -18.14 -7.02 -1.84
CA LYS A 116 -17.36 -8.16 -1.38
C LYS A 116 -16.33 -8.54 -2.44
N SER A 117 -15.16 -8.98 -2.00
CA SER A 117 -14.10 -9.46 -2.88
C SER A 117 -13.38 -10.65 -2.26
N ILE A 118 -13.04 -11.62 -3.07
CA ILE A 118 -12.14 -12.71 -2.72
C ILE A 118 -10.78 -12.41 -3.32
N SER A 119 -9.74 -12.51 -2.50
CA SER A 119 -8.38 -12.33 -2.96
C SER A 119 -7.44 -13.33 -2.31
N ILE A 120 -6.39 -13.67 -3.02
CA ILE A 120 -5.32 -14.52 -2.56
C ILE A 120 -3.98 -13.79 -2.73
N PHE A 121 -3.16 -13.84 -1.70
CA PHE A 121 -1.76 -13.42 -1.81
C PHE A 121 -0.95 -14.56 -2.41
N GLY A 122 -0.33 -14.28 -3.54
CA GLY A 122 0.60 -15.22 -4.15
C GLY A 122 2.01 -15.08 -3.57
N ASN A 123 2.98 -14.97 -4.43
CA ASN A 123 4.40 -14.89 -4.09
C ASN A 123 4.93 -13.46 -4.36
N ARG A 124 6.03 -13.07 -3.69
CA ARG A 124 6.73 -11.80 -3.93
C ARG A 124 7.94 -11.89 -4.87
N ASN A 125 8.36 -13.09 -5.22
CA ASN A 125 9.57 -13.32 -6.00
C ASN A 125 9.24 -13.79 -7.42
N ASN A 126 8.33 -13.07 -8.10
CA ASN A 126 7.95 -13.43 -9.45
C ASN A 126 8.75 -12.64 -10.47
N ILE A 127 8.98 -13.27 -11.63
CA ILE A 127 9.64 -12.69 -12.78
C ILE A 127 8.64 -12.63 -13.92
N ALA A 128 8.43 -11.45 -14.47
CA ALA A 128 7.66 -11.27 -15.68
C ALA A 128 8.62 -11.05 -16.87
N SER A 129 8.27 -11.60 -18.03
CA SER A 129 9.03 -11.41 -19.25
C SER A 129 8.11 -11.16 -20.45
N HIS A 130 8.57 -10.30 -21.34
CA HIS A 130 7.93 -10.03 -22.61
C HIS A 130 9.03 -9.88 -23.67
N GLU A 131 8.98 -10.73 -24.71
CA GLU A 131 10.02 -10.81 -25.74
C GLU A 131 11.42 -10.99 -25.11
N SER A 132 12.33 -10.05 -25.36
CA SER A 132 13.70 -10.07 -24.84
C SER A 132 13.86 -9.42 -23.45
N ARG A 133 12.78 -8.83 -22.89
CA ARG A 133 12.83 -8.08 -21.62
C ARG A 133 12.34 -8.94 -20.47
N LYS A 134 13.01 -8.78 -19.33
CA LYS A 134 12.66 -9.43 -18.07
C LYS A 134 12.72 -8.42 -16.92
N THR A 135 11.84 -8.61 -15.94
CA THR A 135 11.90 -7.85 -14.68
C THR A 135 12.84 -8.52 -13.69
N THR A 136 13.19 -7.78 -12.65
CA THR A 136 13.84 -8.35 -11.46
C THR A 136 12.85 -9.22 -10.67
N PRO A 137 13.32 -10.20 -9.86
CA PRO A 137 12.46 -11.10 -9.08
C PRO A 137 11.88 -10.40 -7.84
N ASN A 138 11.14 -9.31 -8.01
CA ASN A 138 10.55 -8.52 -6.93
C ASN A 138 9.07 -8.20 -7.18
N ILE A 139 8.43 -8.90 -8.11
CA ILE A 139 7.03 -8.69 -8.41
C ILE A 139 6.16 -9.42 -7.40
N THR A 140 5.23 -8.70 -6.81
CA THR A 140 4.19 -9.27 -5.95
C THR A 140 3.01 -9.71 -6.80
N LEU A 141 2.61 -10.97 -6.66
CA LEU A 141 1.45 -11.53 -7.34
C LEU A 141 0.24 -11.56 -6.39
N PHE A 142 -0.88 -11.04 -6.88
CA PHE A 142 -2.18 -11.15 -6.22
C PHE A 142 -3.17 -11.85 -7.16
N GLY A 143 -3.96 -12.76 -6.61
CA GLY A 143 -5.19 -13.22 -7.24
C GLY A 143 -6.36 -12.41 -6.69
N GLY A 144 -7.25 -11.95 -7.57
CA GLY A 144 -8.42 -11.17 -7.19
C GLY A 144 -9.61 -11.43 -8.08
N ASP A 145 -10.74 -10.86 -7.69
CA ASP A 145 -11.96 -10.80 -8.47
C ASP A 145 -12.17 -9.41 -9.10
N GLU A 146 -13.33 -9.19 -9.71
CA GLU A 146 -13.70 -7.91 -10.33
C GLU A 146 -13.75 -6.74 -9.35
N ASN A 147 -14.01 -7.00 -8.07
CA ASN A 147 -14.11 -5.98 -7.03
C ASN A 147 -12.78 -5.67 -6.35
N TYR A 148 -11.75 -6.50 -6.58
CA TYR A 148 -10.46 -6.39 -5.91
C TYR A 148 -9.80 -5.03 -6.10
N LEU A 149 -9.80 -4.49 -7.32
CA LEU A 149 -9.19 -3.19 -7.61
C LEU A 149 -9.89 -2.08 -6.83
N ILE A 150 -11.21 -2.04 -6.87
CA ILE A 150 -12.01 -1.01 -6.21
C ILE A 150 -11.80 -1.02 -4.70
N LEU A 151 -11.88 -2.20 -4.08
CA LEU A 151 -11.73 -2.36 -2.63
C LEU A 151 -10.32 -2.07 -2.12
N ASN A 152 -9.31 -2.24 -2.97
CA ASN A 152 -7.93 -1.89 -2.64
C ASN A 152 -7.51 -0.52 -3.20
N GLY A 153 -8.48 0.25 -3.74
CA GLY A 153 -8.28 1.59 -4.26
C GLY A 153 -7.34 1.65 -5.47
N PHE A 154 -7.20 0.59 -6.24
CA PHE A 154 -6.44 0.61 -7.48
C PHE A 154 -7.22 1.27 -8.60
N SER A 155 -6.58 2.20 -9.30
CA SER A 155 -7.10 2.83 -10.52
C SER A 155 -6.41 2.26 -11.75
N LEU A 156 -7.14 2.15 -12.84
CA LEU A 156 -6.60 1.73 -14.14
C LEU A 156 -6.18 2.96 -14.94
N GLN A 157 -4.98 2.94 -15.48
CA GLN A 157 -4.51 3.92 -16.44
C GLN A 157 -4.93 3.54 -17.86
N LEU A 158 -4.85 2.25 -18.19
CA LEU A 158 -5.12 1.73 -19.52
C LEU A 158 -5.84 0.38 -19.42
N GLY A 159 -6.70 0.08 -20.41
CA GLY A 159 -7.34 -1.21 -20.53
C GLY A 159 -8.60 -1.36 -19.68
N ARG A 160 -8.86 -2.57 -19.18
CA ARG A 160 -10.05 -2.93 -18.40
C ARG A 160 -9.70 -3.77 -17.18
N ASN A 161 -10.61 -3.80 -16.24
CA ASN A 161 -10.56 -4.66 -15.06
C ASN A 161 -10.87 -6.15 -15.43
N LEU A 162 -10.57 -7.03 -14.47
CA LEU A 162 -11.11 -8.39 -14.47
C LEU A 162 -12.64 -8.33 -14.47
N ASN A 163 -13.26 -9.24 -15.18
CA ASN A 163 -14.70 -9.43 -15.10
C ASN A 163 -15.02 -10.79 -14.45
N SER A 164 -16.26 -10.98 -14.07
CA SER A 164 -16.73 -12.22 -13.45
C SER A 164 -16.45 -13.45 -14.34
N MET A 165 -16.56 -13.31 -15.67
CA MET A 165 -16.26 -14.39 -16.61
C MET A 165 -14.77 -14.77 -16.58
N ASP A 166 -13.86 -13.79 -16.54
CA ASP A 166 -12.40 -14.04 -16.46
C ASP A 166 -12.06 -14.83 -15.19
N VAL A 167 -12.74 -14.51 -14.07
CA VAL A 167 -12.54 -15.17 -12.79
C VAL A 167 -13.11 -16.59 -12.77
N HIS A 168 -14.37 -16.76 -13.21
CA HIS A 168 -15.02 -18.06 -13.15
C HIS A 168 -14.44 -19.08 -14.14
N THR A 169 -13.99 -18.62 -15.31
CA THR A 169 -13.37 -19.51 -16.31
C THR A 169 -11.90 -19.80 -16.07
N GLY A 170 -11.27 -19.12 -15.08
CA GLY A 170 -9.86 -19.32 -14.76
C GLY A 170 -8.93 -18.97 -15.92
N ARG A 171 -9.26 -17.94 -16.72
CA ARG A 171 -8.43 -17.51 -17.85
C ARG A 171 -7.10 -16.96 -17.33
N ASN A 172 -6.03 -17.26 -18.07
CA ASN A 172 -4.73 -16.68 -17.81
C ASN A 172 -4.68 -15.22 -18.28
N VAL A 173 -5.29 -14.34 -17.48
CA VAL A 173 -5.31 -12.90 -17.72
C VAL A 173 -4.72 -12.18 -16.53
N CYS A 174 -4.13 -11.01 -16.79
CA CYS A 174 -3.52 -10.22 -15.72
C CYS A 174 -3.65 -8.71 -15.96
N ILE A 175 -3.50 -7.98 -14.87
CA ILE A 175 -3.38 -6.52 -14.85
C ILE A 175 -1.99 -6.22 -14.30
N LEU A 176 -1.26 -5.35 -14.98
CA LEU A 176 0.10 -4.98 -14.62
C LEU A 176 0.13 -3.74 -13.76
N GLY A 177 0.96 -3.72 -12.74
CA GLY A 177 1.36 -2.50 -12.07
C GLY A 177 2.21 -1.62 -12.99
N TYR A 178 2.23 -0.33 -12.73
CA TYR A 178 2.88 0.66 -13.60
C TYR A 178 4.36 0.36 -13.84
N ASP A 179 5.13 0.05 -12.79
CA ASP A 179 6.58 -0.22 -12.91
C ASP A 179 6.86 -1.48 -13.73
N VAL A 180 6.02 -2.51 -13.59
CA VAL A 180 6.13 -3.74 -14.38
C VAL A 180 5.87 -3.45 -15.85
N ALA A 181 4.79 -2.71 -16.16
CA ALA A 181 4.47 -2.32 -17.52
C ALA A 181 5.57 -1.44 -18.13
N ASN A 182 6.07 -0.46 -17.39
CA ASN A 182 7.15 0.42 -17.83
C ASN A 182 8.46 -0.36 -18.10
N THR A 183 8.79 -1.33 -17.26
CA THR A 183 9.99 -2.17 -17.45
C THR A 183 9.88 -3.04 -18.69
N LEU A 184 8.72 -3.67 -18.92
CA LEU A 184 8.53 -4.60 -20.04
C LEU A 184 8.30 -3.88 -21.38
N PHE A 185 7.58 -2.76 -21.38
CA PHE A 185 7.15 -2.07 -22.61
C PHE A 185 7.83 -0.71 -22.83
N LYS A 186 8.56 -0.15 -21.82
CA LYS A 186 9.21 1.17 -21.88
C LYS A 186 8.27 2.27 -22.38
N GLU A 187 8.65 2.92 -23.49
CA GLU A 187 7.89 4.03 -24.10
C GLU A 187 6.56 3.62 -24.73
N GLY A 188 6.27 2.32 -24.78
CA GLY A 188 5.06 1.79 -25.40
C GLY A 188 4.07 1.17 -24.41
N ILE A 189 3.83 1.76 -23.24
CA ILE A 189 2.90 1.21 -22.22
C ILE A 189 1.52 0.92 -22.82
N SER A 190 1.06 1.69 -23.80
CA SER A 190 -0.21 1.45 -24.51
C SER A 190 -0.25 0.12 -25.23
N ARG A 191 0.90 -0.42 -25.66
CA ARG A 191 1.02 -1.73 -26.31
C ARG A 191 0.93 -2.89 -25.33
N ALA A 192 0.98 -2.62 -24.03
CA ALA A 192 0.86 -3.65 -22.99
C ALA A 192 -0.52 -4.29 -23.02
N VAL A 193 -1.57 -3.52 -23.28
CA VAL A 193 -2.95 -4.04 -23.31
C VAL A 193 -3.12 -5.00 -24.49
N ASN A 194 -3.71 -6.16 -24.22
CA ASN A 194 -3.88 -7.30 -25.11
C ASN A 194 -2.60 -8.06 -25.52
N SER A 195 -1.41 -7.62 -25.09
CA SER A 195 -0.18 -8.37 -25.28
C SER A 195 -0.14 -9.61 -24.37
N VAL A 196 0.75 -10.55 -24.68
CA VAL A 196 0.98 -11.74 -23.86
C VAL A 196 2.34 -11.59 -23.19
N ILE A 197 2.34 -11.66 -21.87
CA ILE A 197 3.55 -11.73 -21.05
C ILE A 197 3.71 -13.14 -20.48
N ARG A 198 4.91 -13.50 -20.08
CA ARG A 198 5.16 -14.73 -19.31
C ARG A 198 5.47 -14.38 -17.86
N LEU A 199 4.66 -14.87 -16.96
CA LEU A 199 4.87 -14.78 -15.52
C LEU A 199 5.35 -16.15 -15.02
N ASN A 200 6.60 -16.24 -14.56
CA ASN A 200 7.21 -17.52 -14.18
C ASN A 200 7.03 -18.62 -15.25
N ASN A 201 7.23 -18.27 -16.52
CA ASN A 201 7.04 -19.11 -17.73
C ASN A 201 5.58 -19.42 -18.13
N ILE A 202 4.58 -19.04 -17.34
CA ILE A 202 3.17 -19.21 -17.68
C ILE A 202 2.70 -18.00 -18.50
N PRO A 203 2.07 -18.19 -19.67
CA PRO A 203 1.59 -17.07 -20.47
C PRO A 203 0.32 -16.46 -19.87
N TYR A 204 0.29 -15.14 -19.79
CA TYR A 204 -0.87 -14.33 -19.35
C TYR A 204 -1.14 -13.24 -20.37
N ARG A 205 -2.42 -13.05 -20.72
CA ARG A 205 -2.85 -11.89 -21.51
C ARG A 205 -3.06 -10.69 -20.62
N VAL A 206 -2.47 -9.56 -20.97
CA VAL A 206 -2.62 -8.31 -20.24
C VAL A 206 -3.95 -7.66 -20.57
N LEU A 207 -4.80 -7.44 -19.57
CA LEU A 207 -6.08 -6.75 -19.69
C LEU A 207 -5.96 -5.25 -19.50
N GLY A 208 -5.07 -4.82 -18.62
CA GLY A 208 -4.90 -3.42 -18.30
C GLY A 208 -3.61 -3.14 -17.57
N VAL A 209 -3.35 -1.85 -17.36
CA VAL A 209 -2.21 -1.32 -16.61
C VAL A 209 -2.75 -0.39 -15.52
N LEU A 210 -2.26 -0.57 -14.31
CA LEU A 210 -2.61 0.27 -13.17
C LEU A 210 -1.97 1.64 -13.29
N GLU A 211 -2.63 2.64 -12.71
CA GLU A 211 -2.08 3.96 -12.51
C GLU A 211 -0.93 3.90 -11.48
N SER A 212 0.09 4.73 -11.69
CA SER A 212 1.23 4.78 -10.76
C SER A 212 0.80 5.36 -9.41
N ARG A 213 1.15 4.64 -8.36
CA ARG A 213 0.97 5.04 -6.95
C ARG A 213 2.26 5.56 -6.33
N GLY A 214 3.35 5.44 -7.06
CA GLY A 214 4.67 5.83 -6.63
C GLY A 214 5.28 4.90 -5.57
N SER A 215 6.45 5.30 -5.10
CA SER A 215 7.16 4.58 -4.04
C SER A 215 7.02 5.31 -2.71
N THR A 216 6.85 4.55 -1.63
CA THR A 216 6.84 5.08 -0.27
C THR A 216 7.95 4.40 0.51
N PHE A 217 8.85 5.17 1.12
CA PHE A 217 10.00 4.66 1.88
C PHE A 217 10.88 3.64 1.12
N GLY A 218 11.08 3.86 -0.19
CA GLY A 218 11.90 2.97 -1.01
C GLY A 218 11.22 1.67 -1.48
N PHE A 219 9.97 1.44 -1.11
CA PHE A 219 9.18 0.31 -1.60
C PHE A 219 8.21 0.80 -2.69
N SER A 220 8.40 0.32 -3.91
CA SER A 220 7.43 0.57 -4.97
C SER A 220 6.14 -0.21 -4.70
N ARG A 221 5.01 0.47 -4.79
CA ARG A 221 3.68 -0.14 -4.77
C ARG A 221 3.23 -0.58 -6.16
N ASP A 222 4.03 -0.25 -7.17
CA ASP A 222 3.71 -0.45 -8.58
C ASP A 222 4.35 -1.73 -9.15
N ASN A 223 5.15 -2.46 -8.33
CA ASN A 223 5.71 -3.78 -8.66
C ASN A 223 4.72 -4.90 -8.32
N VAL A 224 3.57 -4.88 -8.95
CA VAL A 224 2.47 -5.82 -8.69
C VAL A 224 1.90 -6.36 -10.00
N ILE A 225 1.47 -7.62 -9.97
CA ILE A 225 0.64 -8.22 -11.01
C ILE A 225 -0.60 -8.80 -10.33
N ILE A 226 -1.77 -8.49 -10.90
CA ILE A 226 -3.05 -8.99 -10.42
C ILE A 226 -3.62 -9.93 -11.48
N THR A 227 -3.97 -11.14 -11.06
CA THR A 227 -4.60 -12.17 -11.91
C THR A 227 -5.92 -12.63 -11.28
N SER A 228 -6.68 -13.48 -11.96
CA SER A 228 -7.82 -14.17 -11.35
C SER A 228 -7.35 -15.12 -10.24
N TYR A 229 -8.14 -15.29 -9.17
CA TYR A 229 -7.85 -16.20 -8.05
C TYR A 229 -8.17 -17.66 -8.35
#